data_c94524da60ce781933f025540a951f90
#
_entry.id   c94524da60ce781933f025540a951f90
#
_cell.length_a   1.000
_cell.length_b   1.000
_cell.length_c   1.000
_cell.angle_alpha   90.00
_cell.angle_beta   90.00
_cell.angle_gamma   90.00
#
_symmetry.space_group_name_H-M   'P 1'
#
loop_
_entity.id
_entity.type
_entity.pdbx_description
1 polymer ?
#
loop_
_entity_poly.entity_id
_entity_poly.type
_entity_poly.pdbx_seq_one_letter_code
_entity_poly.pdbx_strand_id
1 'polypeptide(L)'
;LLTISAKIKIPFYPVPMTMQTFVVLLLGISLGPKVGTMSVILYLAEGILGIPVFSNSPEKGSGIIYFTGPTMGYLIGFIFASFLAAKINYKSNILIIFLKLILVVSVIYILGMAWLGFLLGWDKPIFDIGAKPFLLAEVAKILLLAVITKQLVKFRRSIYGISLREFFVMF
;
A
#
# COMPACT_ATOMS: atom_id res chain seq x y z
N LEU A 1 -8.18 -4.50 -7.64
CA LEU A 1 -7.98 -3.11 -7.23
C LEU A 1 -6.49 -2.71 -7.22
N LEU A 2 -5.60 -3.48 -6.59
CA LEU A 2 -4.17 -3.18 -6.54
C LEU A 2 -3.57 -3.07 -7.95
N THR A 3 -3.86 -4.01 -8.84
CA THR A 3 -3.41 -4.00 -10.23
C THR A 3 -3.88 -2.75 -10.97
N ILE A 4 -5.15 -2.38 -10.84
CA ILE A 4 -5.71 -1.16 -11.46
C ILE A 4 -4.98 0.08 -10.90
N SER A 5 -4.80 0.16 -9.59
CA SER A 5 -4.10 1.28 -8.94
C SER A 5 -2.63 1.38 -9.31
N ALA A 6 -1.99 0.26 -9.66
CA ALA A 6 -0.63 0.22 -10.18
C ALA A 6 -0.52 0.82 -11.59
N LYS A 7 -1.57 0.67 -12.41
CA LYS A 7 -1.61 1.22 -13.78
C LYS A 7 -1.99 2.71 -13.80
N ILE A 8 -2.61 3.23 -12.75
CA ILE A 8 -2.81 4.68 -12.57
C ILE A 8 -1.50 5.25 -12.02
N LYS A 9 -0.64 5.71 -12.93
CA LYS A 9 0.73 6.15 -12.61
C LYS A 9 1.13 7.45 -13.29
N ILE A 10 1.98 8.22 -12.59
CA ILE A 10 2.79 9.29 -13.20
C ILE A 10 4.22 8.73 -13.31
N PRO A 11 4.80 8.71 -14.54
CA PRO A 11 6.11 8.10 -14.76
C PRO A 11 7.23 8.96 -14.19
N PHE A 12 7.76 8.59 -13.03
CA PHE A 12 9.03 9.06 -12.50
C PHE A 12 10.09 7.96 -12.64
N TYR A 13 11.35 8.36 -12.66
CA TYR A 13 12.48 7.44 -12.65
C TYR A 13 13.29 7.63 -11.36
N PRO A 14 13.75 6.57 -10.70
CA PRO A 14 13.60 5.13 -11.03
C PRO A 14 12.28 4.50 -10.60
N VAL A 15 11.50 5.16 -9.76
CA VAL A 15 10.27 4.65 -9.16
C VAL A 15 9.07 5.47 -9.64
N PRO A 16 8.03 4.87 -10.23
CA PRO A 16 6.83 5.59 -10.65
C PRO A 16 5.96 5.97 -9.45
N MET A 17 5.29 7.12 -9.53
CA MET A 17 4.22 7.47 -8.60
C MET A 17 2.92 6.76 -9.01
N THR A 18 2.30 6.04 -8.08
CA THR A 18 1.06 5.27 -8.34
C THR A 18 -0.02 5.56 -7.29
N MET A 19 -1.24 5.09 -7.56
CA MET A 19 -2.32 5.09 -6.57
C MET A 19 -2.26 3.89 -5.61
N GLN A 20 -1.23 3.04 -5.69
CA GLN A 20 -1.14 1.80 -4.91
C GLN A 20 -1.10 2.05 -3.40
N THR A 21 -0.34 3.04 -2.92
CA THR A 21 -0.26 3.37 -1.49
C THR A 21 -1.64 3.63 -0.90
N PHE A 22 -2.49 4.38 -1.60
CA PHE A 22 -3.88 4.62 -1.20
C PHE A 22 -4.67 3.32 -1.09
N VAL A 23 -4.60 2.44 -2.11
CA VAL A 23 -5.37 1.19 -2.14
C VAL A 23 -4.85 0.18 -1.12
N VAL A 24 -3.54 0.10 -0.89
CA VAL A 24 -2.93 -0.74 0.16
C VAL A 24 -3.48 -0.40 1.54
N LEU A 25 -3.51 0.88 1.89
CA LEU A 25 -4.05 1.35 3.17
C LEU A 25 -5.57 1.13 3.23
N LEU A 26 -6.28 1.41 2.14
CA LEU A 26 -7.73 1.20 2.03
C LEU A 26 -8.09 -0.28 2.30
N LEU A 27 -7.37 -1.24 1.70
CA LEU A 27 -7.59 -2.67 1.93
C LEU A 27 -7.32 -3.05 3.40
N GLY A 28 -6.25 -2.55 3.99
CA GLY A 28 -5.96 -2.77 5.41
C GLY A 28 -7.09 -2.28 6.31
N ILE A 29 -7.56 -1.04 6.10
CA ILE A 29 -8.62 -0.41 6.90
C ILE A 29 -9.96 -1.14 6.72
N SER A 30 -10.35 -1.40 5.46
CA SER A 30 -11.68 -1.92 5.11
C SER A 30 -11.84 -3.42 5.33
N LEU A 31 -10.79 -4.21 5.07
CA LEU A 31 -10.83 -5.67 5.17
C LEU A 31 -10.13 -6.23 6.43
N GLY A 32 -9.41 -5.37 7.15
CA GLY A 32 -8.73 -5.75 8.38
C GLY A 32 -7.38 -6.45 8.19
N PRO A 33 -6.68 -6.79 9.31
CA PRO A 33 -5.27 -7.18 9.26
C PRO A 33 -5.03 -8.52 8.55
N LYS A 34 -5.95 -9.47 8.63
CA LYS A 34 -5.79 -10.77 7.96
C LYS A 34 -6.06 -10.66 6.47
N VAL A 35 -7.29 -10.28 6.09
CA VAL A 35 -7.73 -10.28 4.69
C VAL A 35 -7.04 -9.17 3.89
N GLY A 36 -6.94 -7.96 4.43
CA GLY A 36 -6.28 -6.83 3.74
C GLY A 36 -4.80 -7.11 3.46
N THR A 37 -4.07 -7.62 4.46
CA THR A 37 -2.64 -7.95 4.28
C THR A 37 -2.45 -9.14 3.34
N MET A 38 -3.30 -10.17 3.45
CA MET A 38 -3.24 -11.32 2.55
C MET A 38 -3.52 -10.93 1.09
N SER A 39 -4.44 -9.99 0.85
CA SER A 39 -4.69 -9.44 -0.49
C SER A 39 -3.45 -8.77 -1.10
N VAL A 40 -2.65 -8.07 -0.28
CA VAL A 40 -1.38 -7.49 -0.72
C VAL A 40 -0.35 -8.58 -1.01
N ILE A 41 -0.23 -9.58 -0.14
CA ILE A 41 0.70 -10.71 -0.35
C ILE A 41 0.35 -11.47 -1.63
N LEU A 42 -0.92 -11.77 -1.88
CA LEU A 42 -1.37 -12.42 -3.11
C LEU A 42 -1.05 -11.58 -4.35
N TYR A 43 -1.28 -10.27 -4.31
CA TYR A 43 -0.91 -9.37 -5.39
C TYR A 43 0.59 -9.42 -5.72
N LEU A 44 1.45 -9.46 -4.67
CA LEU A 44 2.89 -9.59 -4.88
C LEU A 44 3.26 -10.97 -5.44
N ALA A 45 2.62 -12.04 -4.95
CA ALA A 45 2.82 -13.39 -5.46
C ALA A 45 2.43 -13.51 -6.95
N GLU A 46 1.28 -12.96 -7.35
CA GLU A 46 0.86 -12.88 -8.76
C GLU A 46 1.94 -12.20 -9.62
N GLY A 47 2.47 -11.07 -9.15
CA GLY A 47 3.51 -10.33 -9.87
C GLY A 47 4.82 -11.10 -9.97
N ILE A 48 5.25 -11.80 -8.91
CA ILE A 48 6.46 -12.63 -8.89
C ILE A 48 6.31 -13.84 -9.83
N LEU A 49 5.11 -14.41 -9.92
CA LEU A 49 4.80 -15.53 -10.84
C LEU A 49 4.72 -15.10 -12.33
N GLY A 50 4.90 -13.81 -12.63
CA GLY A 50 4.97 -13.30 -13.99
C GLY A 50 3.70 -12.66 -14.52
N ILE A 51 2.61 -12.61 -13.74
CA ILE A 51 1.39 -11.90 -14.13
C ILE A 51 1.71 -10.38 -14.14
N PRO A 52 1.37 -9.63 -15.20
CA PRO A 52 1.78 -8.23 -15.36
C PRO A 52 0.96 -7.26 -14.50
N VAL A 53 0.93 -7.50 -13.18
CA VAL A 53 0.15 -6.70 -12.21
C VAL A 53 0.89 -5.46 -11.71
N PHE A 54 2.22 -5.41 -11.81
CA PHE A 54 3.03 -4.26 -11.36
C PHE A 54 2.95 -3.06 -12.31
N SER A 55 3.33 -1.88 -11.83
CA SER A 55 3.10 -0.59 -12.49
C SER A 55 3.76 -0.48 -13.87
N ASN A 56 4.98 -0.96 -14.04
CA ASN A 56 5.73 -0.96 -15.30
C ASN A 56 5.86 -2.35 -15.93
N SER A 57 5.02 -3.30 -15.55
CA SER A 57 4.97 -4.63 -16.14
C SER A 57 3.89 -4.64 -17.24
N PRO A 58 4.12 -5.23 -18.42
CA PRO A 58 5.33 -5.99 -18.79
C PRO A 58 6.48 -5.16 -19.36
N GLU A 59 6.32 -3.85 -19.60
CA GLU A 59 7.24 -2.99 -20.37
C GLU A 59 8.69 -2.98 -19.80
N LYS A 60 8.83 -3.08 -18.49
CA LYS A 60 10.14 -3.18 -17.79
C LYS A 60 10.39 -4.58 -17.20
N GLY A 61 9.81 -5.60 -17.84
CA GLY A 61 9.89 -6.98 -17.40
C GLY A 61 8.70 -7.42 -16.54
N SER A 62 8.68 -8.71 -16.17
CA SER A 62 7.66 -9.32 -15.32
C SER A 62 8.29 -10.38 -14.41
N GLY A 63 7.53 -10.89 -13.47
CA GLY A 63 7.98 -11.90 -12.53
C GLY A 63 9.06 -11.40 -11.57
N ILE A 64 9.93 -12.31 -11.17
CA ILE A 64 10.99 -12.06 -10.19
C ILE A 64 11.96 -10.95 -10.65
N ILE A 65 12.22 -10.82 -11.93
CA ILE A 65 13.13 -9.81 -12.50
C ILE A 65 12.58 -8.40 -12.23
N TYR A 66 11.28 -8.20 -12.44
CA TYR A 66 10.65 -6.92 -12.10
C TYR A 66 10.63 -6.70 -10.58
N PHE A 67 10.30 -7.75 -9.81
CA PHE A 67 10.17 -7.65 -8.37
C PHE A 67 11.48 -7.21 -7.70
N THR A 68 12.62 -7.71 -8.16
CA THR A 68 13.95 -7.32 -7.64
C THR A 68 14.45 -5.96 -8.12
N GLY A 69 13.66 -5.25 -8.92
CA GLY A 69 13.97 -3.91 -9.40
C GLY A 69 13.86 -2.80 -8.34
N PRO A 70 13.95 -1.52 -8.75
CA PRO A 70 13.98 -0.37 -7.83
C PRO A 70 12.78 -0.24 -6.90
N THR A 71 11.64 -0.85 -7.24
CA THR A 71 10.40 -0.76 -6.47
C THR A 71 10.26 -1.82 -5.37
N MET A 72 11.15 -2.82 -5.30
CA MET A 72 11.01 -3.97 -4.38
C MET A 72 10.79 -3.55 -2.93
N GLY A 73 11.61 -2.63 -2.40
CA GLY A 73 11.49 -2.18 -1.01
C GLY A 73 10.13 -1.55 -0.71
N TYR A 74 9.57 -0.78 -1.64
CA TYR A 74 8.23 -0.20 -1.51
C TYR A 74 7.14 -1.28 -1.54
N LEU A 75 7.28 -2.27 -2.42
CA LEU A 75 6.34 -3.38 -2.53
C LEU A 75 6.32 -4.23 -1.24
N ILE A 76 7.47 -4.51 -0.67
CA ILE A 76 7.57 -5.16 0.66
C ILE A 76 6.93 -4.27 1.73
N GLY A 77 7.19 -2.96 1.69
CA GLY A 77 6.57 -1.97 2.57
C GLY A 77 5.05 -1.99 2.55
N PHE A 78 4.42 -2.34 1.43
CA PHE A 78 2.96 -2.46 1.32
C PHE A 78 2.37 -3.52 2.26
N ILE A 79 3.07 -4.64 2.47
CA ILE A 79 2.62 -5.70 3.40
C ILE A 79 2.50 -5.11 4.82
N PHE A 80 3.58 -4.46 5.28
CA PHE A 80 3.60 -3.87 6.61
C PHE A 80 2.59 -2.73 6.75
N ALA A 81 2.50 -1.86 5.74
CA ALA A 81 1.59 -0.72 5.76
C ALA A 81 0.12 -1.17 5.80
N SER A 82 -0.28 -2.18 5.03
CA SER A 82 -1.64 -2.74 5.06
C SER A 82 -1.97 -3.29 6.46
N PHE A 83 -1.05 -4.04 7.05
CA PHE A 83 -1.22 -4.61 8.38
C PHE A 83 -1.31 -3.54 9.47
N LEU A 84 -0.42 -2.56 9.47
CA LEU A 84 -0.39 -1.47 10.44
C LEU A 84 -1.63 -0.58 10.32
N ALA A 85 -2.03 -0.21 9.10
CA ALA A 85 -3.25 0.55 8.85
C ALA A 85 -4.48 -0.16 9.43
N ALA A 86 -4.57 -1.48 9.28
CA ALA A 86 -5.68 -2.26 9.81
C ALA A 86 -5.81 -2.24 11.35
N LYS A 87 -4.70 -1.97 12.06
CA LYS A 87 -4.62 -1.95 13.53
C LYS A 87 -4.83 -0.56 14.15
N ILE A 88 -4.88 0.50 13.36
CA ILE A 88 -5.11 1.86 13.87
C ILE A 88 -6.49 1.93 14.55
N ASN A 89 -6.55 2.62 15.68
CA ASN A 89 -7.83 2.99 16.29
C ASN A 89 -8.44 4.21 15.58
N TYR A 90 -9.47 3.98 14.79
CA TYR A 90 -10.16 4.98 13.96
C TYR A 90 -11.31 5.72 14.69
N LYS A 91 -11.41 5.61 16.02
CA LYS A 91 -12.36 6.40 16.84
C LYS A 91 -11.85 7.81 17.12
N SER A 92 -10.56 8.07 16.89
CA SER A 92 -9.92 9.37 17.11
C SER A 92 -10.44 10.44 16.13
N ASN A 93 -10.07 11.69 16.36
CA ASN A 93 -10.35 12.77 15.43
C ASN A 93 -9.54 12.61 14.13
N ILE A 94 -9.94 13.32 13.08
CA ILE A 94 -9.36 13.19 11.74
C ILE A 94 -7.87 13.53 11.71
N LEU A 95 -7.43 14.52 12.50
CA LEU A 95 -6.01 14.91 12.54
C LEU A 95 -5.14 13.79 13.12
N ILE A 96 -5.58 13.14 14.18
CA ILE A 96 -4.86 12.00 14.79
C ILE A 96 -4.83 10.82 13.82
N ILE A 97 -5.93 10.55 13.10
CA ILE A 97 -5.98 9.51 12.08
C ILE A 97 -4.99 9.83 10.96
N PHE A 98 -5.00 11.07 10.46
CA PHE A 98 -4.07 11.54 9.43
C PHE A 98 -2.60 11.35 9.84
N LEU A 99 -2.23 11.79 11.05
CA LEU A 99 -0.87 11.61 11.56
C LEU A 99 -0.47 10.14 11.70
N LYS A 100 -1.37 9.27 12.17
CA LYS A 100 -1.12 7.82 12.23
C LYS A 100 -0.93 7.21 10.85
N LEU A 101 -1.69 7.64 9.85
CA LEU A 101 -1.54 7.17 8.47
C LEU A 101 -0.22 7.64 7.85
N ILE A 102 0.25 8.86 8.17
CA ILE A 102 1.59 9.32 7.79
C ILE A 102 2.66 8.37 8.34
N LEU A 103 2.58 8.00 9.63
CA LEU A 103 3.54 7.06 10.23
C LEU A 103 3.50 5.69 9.56
N VAL A 104 2.33 5.23 9.14
CA VAL A 104 2.21 3.95 8.40
C VAL A 104 2.84 4.07 7.01
N VAL A 105 2.58 5.16 6.29
CA VAL A 105 3.16 5.38 4.96
C VAL A 105 4.67 5.55 5.02
N SER A 106 5.21 6.17 6.07
CA SER A 106 6.67 6.31 6.23
C SER A 106 7.40 4.96 6.26
N VAL A 107 6.75 3.88 6.73
CA VAL A 107 7.32 2.52 6.65
C VAL A 107 7.57 2.10 5.20
N ILE A 108 6.64 2.41 4.28
CA ILE A 108 6.82 2.12 2.84
C ILE A 108 8.05 2.85 2.30
N TYR A 109 8.19 4.14 2.62
CA TYR A 109 9.30 4.95 2.13
C TYR A 109 10.64 4.57 2.77
N ILE A 110 10.67 4.23 4.07
CA ILE A 110 11.89 3.78 4.74
C ILE A 110 12.41 2.51 4.07
N LEU A 111 11.56 1.48 3.88
CA LEU A 111 11.95 0.23 3.22
C LEU A 111 12.28 0.45 1.74
N GLY A 112 11.51 1.29 1.05
CA GLY A 112 11.74 1.65 -0.34
C GLY A 112 13.07 2.34 -0.57
N MET A 113 13.38 3.37 0.23
CA MET A 113 14.64 4.11 0.14
C MET A 113 15.84 3.27 0.60
N ALA A 114 15.68 2.42 1.63
CA ALA A 114 16.71 1.50 2.05
C ALA A 114 17.12 0.54 0.92
N TRP A 115 16.13 -0.05 0.24
CA TRP A 115 16.37 -0.89 -0.93
C TRP A 115 16.98 -0.11 -2.11
N LEU A 116 16.47 1.08 -2.37
CA LEU A 116 16.95 1.92 -3.46
C LEU A 116 18.41 2.35 -3.24
N GLY A 117 18.79 2.69 -1.99
CA GLY A 117 20.15 3.00 -1.62
C GLY A 117 21.09 1.80 -1.73
N PHE A 118 20.60 0.60 -1.39
CA PHE A 118 21.35 -0.65 -1.62
C PHE A 118 21.57 -0.93 -3.12
N LEU A 119 20.55 -0.68 -3.94
CA LEU A 119 20.58 -0.99 -5.37
C LEU A 119 21.40 0.02 -6.19
N LEU A 120 21.28 1.33 -5.89
CA LEU A 120 21.87 2.41 -6.68
C LEU A 120 23.16 2.96 -6.09
N GLY A 121 23.46 2.64 -4.81
CA GLY A 121 24.54 3.23 -4.04
C GLY A 121 24.07 4.42 -3.19
N TRP A 122 24.63 4.53 -1.98
CA TRP A 122 24.32 5.59 -1.02
C TRP A 122 24.96 6.95 -1.35
N ASP A 123 25.81 6.99 -2.37
CA ASP A 123 26.38 8.21 -2.96
C ASP A 123 25.33 9.00 -3.76
N LYS A 124 24.21 8.39 -4.12
CA LYS A 124 23.11 9.02 -4.84
C LYS A 124 22.15 9.76 -3.88
N PRO A 125 21.46 10.81 -4.34
CA PRO A 125 20.48 11.54 -3.55
C PRO A 125 19.19 10.73 -3.38
N ILE A 126 19.23 9.63 -2.62
CA ILE A 126 18.16 8.65 -2.50
C ILE A 126 16.82 9.28 -2.09
N PHE A 127 16.83 10.23 -1.16
CA PHE A 127 15.61 10.94 -0.75
C PHE A 127 15.00 11.76 -1.90
N ASP A 128 15.82 12.47 -2.68
CA ASP A 128 15.34 13.33 -3.77
C ASP A 128 14.72 12.53 -4.92
N ILE A 129 15.18 11.29 -5.15
CA ILE A 129 14.68 10.43 -6.22
C ILE A 129 13.64 9.40 -5.74
N GLY A 130 13.68 9.00 -4.48
CA GLY A 130 12.86 7.92 -3.92
C GLY A 130 11.67 8.37 -3.06
N ALA A 131 11.66 9.62 -2.57
CA ALA A 131 10.59 10.11 -1.70
C ALA A 131 10.06 11.49 -2.10
N LYS A 132 10.91 12.48 -2.23
CA LYS A 132 10.55 13.89 -2.41
C LYS A 132 9.51 14.17 -3.51
N PRO A 133 9.59 13.58 -4.72
CA PRO A 133 8.61 13.83 -5.78
C PRO A 133 7.20 13.36 -5.44
N PHE A 134 7.08 12.43 -4.48
CA PHE A 134 5.83 11.77 -4.15
C PHE A 134 5.11 12.42 -2.96
N LEU A 135 5.82 13.17 -2.11
CA LEU A 135 5.32 13.65 -0.81
C LEU A 135 4.00 14.42 -0.93
N LEU A 136 3.87 15.32 -1.90
CA LEU A 136 2.65 16.12 -2.06
C LEU A 136 1.45 15.23 -2.40
N ALA A 137 1.64 14.28 -3.32
CA ALA A 137 0.58 13.35 -3.72
C ALA A 137 0.23 12.37 -2.58
N GLU A 138 1.23 11.96 -1.78
CA GLU A 138 0.98 11.12 -0.60
C GLU A 138 0.17 11.85 0.45
N VAL A 139 0.48 13.11 0.74
CA VAL A 139 -0.32 13.92 1.68
C VAL A 139 -1.78 14.00 1.22
N ALA A 140 -2.03 14.26 -0.07
CA ALA A 140 -3.38 14.31 -0.62
C ALA A 140 -4.11 12.95 -0.51
N LYS A 141 -3.43 11.84 -0.85
CA LYS A 141 -3.99 10.48 -0.73
C LYS A 141 -4.32 10.12 0.72
N ILE A 142 -3.42 10.43 1.66
CA ILE A 142 -3.61 10.16 3.09
C ILE A 142 -4.75 11.01 3.64
N LEU A 143 -4.85 12.28 3.25
CA LEU A 143 -5.93 13.17 3.68
C LEU A 143 -7.29 12.65 3.20
N LEU A 144 -7.39 12.29 1.92
CA LEU A 144 -8.60 11.68 1.37
C LEU A 144 -8.98 10.41 2.14
N LEU A 145 -8.01 9.54 2.41
CA LEU A 145 -8.23 8.31 3.16
C LEU A 145 -8.69 8.58 4.59
N ALA A 146 -8.10 9.58 5.28
CA ALA A 146 -8.49 9.97 6.62
C ALA A 146 -9.96 10.43 6.67
N VAL A 147 -10.42 11.17 5.65
CA VAL A 147 -11.81 11.62 5.54
C VAL A 147 -12.78 10.44 5.40
N ILE A 148 -12.48 9.47 4.53
CA ILE A 148 -13.38 8.34 4.26
C ILE A 148 -13.24 7.18 5.25
N THR A 149 -12.29 7.24 6.18
CA THR A 149 -11.96 6.13 7.10
C THR A 149 -13.16 5.66 7.91
N LYS A 150 -14.03 6.59 8.37
CA LYS A 150 -15.22 6.19 9.16
C LYS A 150 -16.17 5.30 8.37
N GLN A 151 -16.34 5.56 7.06
CA GLN A 151 -17.15 4.76 6.16
C GLN A 151 -16.50 3.38 5.92
N LEU A 152 -15.17 3.35 5.72
CA LEU A 152 -14.43 2.10 5.55
C LEU A 152 -14.52 1.18 6.79
N VAL A 153 -14.40 1.74 7.98
CA VAL A 153 -14.53 0.98 9.23
C VAL A 153 -15.96 0.48 9.44
N LYS A 154 -16.98 1.27 9.06
CA LYS A 154 -18.38 0.83 9.08
C LYS A 154 -18.60 -0.34 8.11
N PHE A 155 -18.07 -0.25 6.90
CA PHE A 155 -18.10 -1.31 5.90
C PHE A 155 -17.45 -2.61 6.42
N ARG A 156 -16.26 -2.50 7.01
CA ARG A 156 -15.58 -3.64 7.65
C ARG A 156 -16.45 -4.32 8.70
N ARG A 157 -17.10 -3.53 9.58
CA ARG A 157 -17.99 -4.09 10.61
C ARG A 157 -19.19 -4.80 10.01
N SER A 158 -19.74 -4.29 8.90
CA SER A 158 -20.85 -4.93 8.19
C SER A 158 -20.45 -6.31 7.66
N ILE A 159 -19.28 -6.43 7.02
CA ILE A 159 -18.78 -7.71 6.50
C ILE A 159 -18.60 -8.73 7.63
N TYR A 160 -17.92 -8.35 8.71
CA TYR A 160 -17.68 -9.28 9.82
C TYR A 160 -18.95 -9.56 10.66
N GLY A 161 -19.87 -8.61 10.74
CA GLY A 161 -21.16 -8.78 11.40
C GLY A 161 -22.09 -9.76 10.68
N ILE A 162 -22.08 -9.74 9.35
CA ILE A 162 -22.83 -10.70 8.53
C ILE A 162 -22.27 -12.11 8.74
N SER A 163 -20.94 -12.27 8.71
CA SER A 163 -20.28 -13.56 8.90
C SER A 163 -20.60 -14.21 10.25
N LEU A 164 -20.69 -13.43 11.34
CA LEU A 164 -21.02 -13.95 12.66
C LEU A 164 -22.50 -14.33 12.77
N ARG A 165 -23.41 -13.59 12.12
CA ARG A 165 -24.86 -13.94 12.13
C ARG A 165 -25.13 -15.21 11.32
N GLU A 166 -24.53 -15.36 10.16
CA GLU A 166 -24.70 -16.56 9.33
C GLU A 166 -24.11 -17.80 10.02
N PHE A 167 -22.98 -17.65 10.74
CA PHE A 167 -22.37 -18.74 11.49
C PHE A 167 -23.26 -19.23 12.63
N PHE A 168 -23.97 -18.32 13.34
CA PHE A 168 -24.89 -18.68 14.42
C PHE A 168 -26.25 -19.19 13.94
N VAL A 169 -26.62 -18.99 12.66
CA VAL A 169 -27.87 -19.52 12.07
C VAL A 169 -27.66 -20.91 11.45
N MET A 170 -26.41 -21.31 11.18
CA MET A 170 -26.06 -22.62 10.60
C MET A 170 -25.71 -23.69 11.65
N PHE A 171 -25.69 -23.36 12.94
CA PHE A 171 -25.55 -24.29 14.06
C PHE A 171 -26.63 -24.03 15.12
#